data_79b13322d744c217ee20239c3976c1e6
#
_entry.id   79b13322d744c217ee20239c3976c1e6
#
_cell.length_a   1.000
_cell.length_b   1.000
_cell.length_c   1.000
_cell.angle_alpha   90.00
_cell.angle_beta   90.00
_cell.angle_gamma   90.00
#
_symmetry.space_group_name_H-M   'P 1'
#
loop_
_entity.id
_entity.type
_entity.pdbx_description
1 polymer ?
#
loop_
_entity_poly.entity_id
_entity_poly.type
_entity_poly.pdbx_seq_one_letter_code
_entity_poly.pdbx_strand_id
1 'polypeptide(L)' 'MKDMTAHRDRLRAYAAECAMIAGIAMEDEKRELFGAIAERLEALVSEIERVIFARMTNG' A
#
# COMPACT_ATOMS: atom_id res chain seq x y z
N MET A 1 11.94 -11.43 -10.62
CA MET A 1 10.80 -10.80 -9.97
C MET A 1 11.17 -9.65 -9.10
N LYS A 2 12.31 -9.05 -9.43
CA LYS A 2 12.76 -7.85 -8.76
C LYS A 2 11.73 -6.74 -8.83
N ASP A 3 11.08 -6.65 -9.99
CA ASP A 3 10.12 -5.56 -10.22
C ASP A 3 8.93 -5.62 -9.28
N MET A 4 8.44 -6.82 -9.00
CA MET A 4 7.30 -6.97 -8.12
C MET A 4 7.62 -6.55 -6.70
N THR A 5 8.79 -6.96 -6.21
CA THR A 5 9.21 -6.59 -4.86
C THR A 5 9.40 -5.08 -4.76
N ALA A 6 9.98 -4.47 -5.79
CA ALA A 6 10.17 -3.02 -5.81
C ALA A 6 8.83 -2.29 -5.84
N HIS A 7 7.88 -2.77 -6.62
CA HIS A 7 6.54 -2.19 -6.64
C HIS A 7 5.86 -2.30 -5.29
N ARG A 8 5.96 -3.47 -4.67
CA ARG A 8 5.38 -3.67 -3.35
C ARG A 8 5.96 -2.67 -2.35
N ASP A 9 7.27 -2.50 -2.37
CA ASP A 9 7.92 -1.60 -1.43
C ASP A 9 7.50 -0.15 -1.66
N ARG A 10 7.35 0.25 -2.91
CA ARG A 10 6.88 1.60 -3.23
C ARG A 10 5.46 1.82 -2.76
N LEU A 11 4.59 0.86 -3.03
CA LEU A 11 3.19 0.99 -2.62
C LEU A 11 3.07 1.03 -1.11
N ARG A 12 3.90 0.25 -0.43
CA ARG A 12 3.92 0.26 1.02
C ARG A 12 4.34 1.62 1.55
N ALA A 13 5.34 2.23 0.92
CA ALA A 13 5.81 3.56 1.32
C ALA A 13 4.72 4.61 1.07
N TYR A 14 4.04 4.54 -0.07
CA TYR A 14 2.96 5.46 -0.38
C TYR A 14 1.80 5.30 0.60
N ALA A 15 1.49 4.06 0.96
CA ALA A 15 0.43 3.81 1.93
C ALA A 15 0.77 4.45 3.27
N ALA A 16 2.03 4.32 3.70
CA ALA A 16 2.47 4.92 4.95
C ALA A 16 2.37 6.44 4.89
N GLU A 17 2.76 7.05 3.76
CA GLU A 17 2.66 8.49 3.59
C GLU A 17 1.20 8.95 3.64
N CYS A 18 0.33 8.24 2.95
CA CYS A 18 -1.09 8.61 2.94
C CYS A 18 -1.69 8.47 4.33
N ALA A 19 -1.32 7.42 5.06
CA ALA A 19 -1.82 7.23 6.41
C ALA A 19 -1.34 8.35 7.33
N MET A 20 -0.10 8.78 7.15
CA MET A 20 0.45 9.88 7.94
C MET A 20 -0.30 11.19 7.65
N ILE A 21 -0.53 11.47 6.37
CA ILE A 21 -1.26 12.68 5.98
C ILE A 21 -2.67 12.64 6.56
N ALA A 22 -3.32 11.49 6.51
CA ALA A 22 -4.66 11.33 7.07
C ALA A 22 -4.65 11.62 8.57
N GLY A 23 -3.60 11.18 9.26
CA GLY A 23 -3.50 11.37 10.71
C GLY A 23 -3.32 12.81 11.14
N ILE A 24 -2.69 13.63 10.30
CA ILE A 24 -2.43 15.02 10.66
C ILE A 24 -3.36 16.00 9.95
N ALA A 25 -4.19 15.53 9.04
CA ALA A 25 -5.11 16.40 8.31
C ALA A 25 -6.16 16.98 9.25
N MET A 26 -6.39 18.29 9.14
CA MET A 26 -7.37 18.98 9.96
C MET A 26 -8.76 18.90 9.35
N GLU A 27 -8.84 18.82 8.03
CA GLU A 27 -10.12 18.75 7.32
C GLU A 27 -10.62 17.32 7.23
N ASP A 28 -11.90 17.13 7.51
CA ASP A 28 -12.48 15.79 7.48
C ASP A 28 -12.41 15.15 6.09
N GLU A 29 -12.70 15.92 5.06
CA GLU A 29 -12.67 15.42 3.70
C GLU A 29 -11.28 14.90 3.33
N LYS A 30 -10.27 15.66 3.68
CA LYS A 30 -8.90 15.29 3.39
C LYS A 30 -8.49 14.04 4.15
N ARG A 31 -8.90 13.98 5.41
CA ARG A 31 -8.59 12.82 6.25
C ARG A 31 -9.22 11.55 5.68
N GLU A 32 -10.48 11.64 5.27
CA GLU A 32 -11.18 10.51 4.71
C GLU A 32 -10.58 10.08 3.38
N LEU A 33 -10.23 11.05 2.54
CA LEU A 33 -9.66 10.75 1.24
C LEU A 33 -8.32 10.01 1.37
N PHE A 34 -7.42 10.55 2.16
CA PHE A 34 -6.10 9.93 2.29
C PHE A 34 -6.16 8.61 3.04
N GLY A 35 -7.10 8.48 3.99
CA GLY A 35 -7.31 7.22 4.67
C GLY A 35 -7.79 6.15 3.70
N ALA A 36 -8.71 6.50 2.81
CA ALA A 36 -9.21 5.56 1.82
C ALA A 36 -8.11 5.16 0.83
N ILE A 37 -7.28 6.12 0.42
CA ILE A 37 -6.18 5.83 -0.47
C ILE A 37 -5.18 4.88 0.20
N ALA A 38 -4.87 5.13 1.46
CA ALA A 38 -3.95 4.27 2.20
C ALA A 38 -4.49 2.84 2.25
N GLU A 39 -5.78 2.67 2.51
CA GLU A 39 -6.38 1.34 2.56
C GLU A 39 -6.29 0.62 1.23
N ARG A 40 -6.53 1.33 0.14
CA ARG A 40 -6.43 0.74 -1.19
C ARG A 40 -5.01 0.32 -1.52
N LEU A 41 -4.05 1.15 -1.15
CA LEU A 41 -2.65 0.82 -1.38
C LEU A 41 -2.24 -0.41 -0.58
N GLU A 42 -2.71 -0.52 0.66
CA GLU A 42 -2.42 -1.68 1.48
C GLU A 42 -3.06 -2.96 0.90
N ALA A 43 -4.25 -2.83 0.33
CA ALA A 43 -4.88 -3.96 -0.33
C ALA A 43 -4.07 -4.43 -1.53
N LEU A 44 -3.55 -3.47 -2.30
CA LEU A 44 -2.70 -3.80 -3.44
C LEU A 44 -1.40 -4.47 -3.00
N VAL A 45 -0.82 -3.98 -1.91
CA VAL A 45 0.39 -4.60 -1.36
C VAL A 45 0.11 -6.06 -0.99
N SER A 46 -1.03 -6.30 -0.35
CA SER A 46 -1.40 -7.66 0.03
C SER A 46 -1.54 -8.57 -1.18
N GLU A 47 -2.14 -8.07 -2.26
CA GLU A 47 -2.29 -8.84 -3.47
C GLU A 47 -0.94 -9.18 -4.10
N ILE A 48 -0.05 -8.21 -4.15
CA ILE A 48 1.28 -8.44 -4.71
C ILE A 48 2.03 -9.45 -3.86
N GLU A 49 1.93 -9.34 -2.55
CA GLU A 49 2.60 -10.28 -1.66
C GLU A 49 2.08 -11.71 -1.85
N ARG A 50 0.79 -11.83 -2.12
CA ARG A 50 0.21 -13.12 -2.39
C ARG A 50 0.81 -13.76 -3.64
N VAL A 51 0.98 -12.96 -4.68
CA VAL A 51 1.58 -13.45 -5.93
C VAL A 51 3.05 -13.83 -5.72
N ILE A 52 3.78 -12.98 -5.00
CA ILE A 52 5.19 -13.26 -4.71
C ILE A 52 5.31 -14.57 -3.95
N PHE A 53 4.49 -14.73 -2.92
CA PHE A 53 4.52 -15.93 -2.10
C PHE A 53 4.18 -17.18 -2.91
N ALA A 54 3.16 -17.08 -3.76
CA ALA A 54 2.76 -18.22 -4.59
C ALA A 54 3.89 -18.64 -5.53
N ARG A 55 4.61 -17.69 -6.08
CA ARG A 55 5.73 -18.01 -6.97
C ARG A 55 6.89 -18.63 -6.22
N MET A 56 7.12 -18.17 -5.00
CA MET A 56 8.17 -18.75 -4.18
C MET A 56 7.88 -20.20 -3.83
N THR A 57 6.62 -20.50 -3.53
CA THR A 57 6.25 -21.87 -3.16
C THR A 57 6.14 -22.80 -4.35
N ASN A 58 5.88 -22.27 -5.52
CA ASN A 58 5.77 -23.08 -6.74
C ASN A 58 7.10 -23.24 -7.45
N GLY A 59 8.02 -22.41 -7.13
CA GLY A 59 9.32 -22.41 -7.78
C GLY A 59 10.22 -23.47 -7.25
#